data_f6c55559e746d7b7013b84d7391dd4f2
#
_entry.id   f6c55559e746d7b7013b84d7391dd4f2
#
_cell.length_a   1.000
_cell.length_b   1.000
_cell.length_c   1.000
_cell.angle_alpha   90.00
_cell.angle_beta   90.00
_cell.angle_gamma   90.00
#
_symmetry.space_group_name_H-M   'P 1'
#
loop_
_entity.id
_entity.type
_entity.pdbx_description
1 polymer ?
#
loop_
_entity_poly.entity_id
_entity_poly.type
_entity_poly.pdbx_seq_one_letter_code
_entity_poly.pdbx_strand_id
1 'polypeptide(L)'
;MIIHLKNRALLKLSGSENEAFLQAQLSNDISKLNEESVQINAYCQHQGKILALFWVIRAGDDFLLSFPLDLLDSIKARLQMFVLMSDVTITDVTEEYVQIGAIDESLKNSYVINEHLSLMLTNSKESSEFEFNSQEYWDKACIESFLPEISFASTETYIPQMLNLDINEVGVNFSKGCFPGQEVVARLHYLGKAKRRLFAFKSDSPLSIGDILHCAESKSAKATGSVVSQVKFEADFYCL
;
A
#
# COMPACT_ATOMS: atom_id res chain seq x y z
N MET A 1 19.37 7.91 0.30
CA MET A 1 19.36 7.19 -1.01
C MET A 1 18.11 7.55 -1.78
N ILE A 2 18.20 7.68 -3.10
CA ILE A 2 17.09 8.11 -3.97
C ILE A 2 16.81 7.00 -5.00
N ILE A 3 15.57 6.58 -5.13
CA ILE A 3 15.16 5.45 -5.95
C ILE A 3 14.00 5.85 -6.88
N HIS A 4 14.09 5.50 -8.16
CA HIS A 4 12.97 5.65 -9.10
C HIS A 4 12.03 4.45 -8.98
N LEU A 5 10.81 4.68 -8.50
CA LEU A 5 9.79 3.65 -8.25
C LEU A 5 9.01 3.33 -9.54
N LYS A 6 9.67 2.66 -10.50
CA LYS A 6 9.11 2.37 -11.83
C LYS A 6 7.97 1.35 -11.84
N ASN A 7 7.83 0.59 -10.75
CA ASN A 7 6.85 -0.48 -10.59
C ASN A 7 5.53 0.00 -9.98
N ARG A 8 5.31 1.32 -9.90
CA ARG A 8 4.10 1.90 -9.28
C ARG A 8 3.25 2.66 -10.28
N ALA A 9 1.96 2.39 -10.25
CA ALA A 9 0.93 3.18 -10.92
C ALA A 9 0.58 4.42 -10.11
N LEU A 10 0.02 5.41 -10.77
CA LEU A 10 -0.53 6.61 -10.14
C LEU A 10 -1.88 6.95 -10.76
N LEU A 11 -2.95 6.88 -9.97
CA LEU A 11 -4.28 7.36 -10.36
C LEU A 11 -4.56 8.70 -9.70
N LYS A 12 -5.05 9.65 -10.49
CA LYS A 12 -5.54 10.94 -10.00
C LYS A 12 -7.06 10.91 -9.89
N LEU A 13 -7.58 11.34 -8.75
CA LEU A 13 -9.00 11.55 -8.52
C LEU A 13 -9.27 13.04 -8.34
N SER A 14 -10.10 13.59 -9.21
CA SER A 14 -10.55 14.99 -9.19
C SER A 14 -12.07 15.07 -9.20
N GLY A 15 -12.61 16.25 -8.92
CA GLY A 15 -14.06 16.50 -8.81
C GLY A 15 -14.47 16.85 -7.37
N SER A 16 -15.64 17.46 -7.24
CA SER A 16 -16.08 18.02 -5.94
C SER A 16 -16.45 16.96 -4.90
N GLU A 17 -16.64 15.69 -5.31
CA GLU A 17 -17.00 14.57 -4.43
C GLU A 17 -15.86 13.55 -4.24
N ASN A 18 -14.63 13.86 -4.69
CA ASN A 18 -13.51 12.93 -4.67
C ASN A 18 -13.15 12.47 -3.23
N GLU A 19 -13.16 13.37 -2.24
CA GLU A 19 -12.90 13.03 -0.84
C GLU A 19 -14.00 12.12 -0.29
N ALA A 20 -15.27 12.45 -0.50
CA ALA A 20 -16.39 11.66 -0.05
C ALA A 20 -16.41 10.26 -0.71
N PHE A 21 -16.05 10.19 -2.00
CA PHE A 21 -15.90 8.93 -2.73
C PHE A 21 -14.81 8.06 -2.11
N LEU A 22 -13.60 8.60 -1.91
CA LEU A 22 -12.51 7.86 -1.28
C LEU A 22 -12.86 7.45 0.16
N GLN A 23 -13.51 8.33 0.91
CA GLN A 23 -13.98 8.03 2.26
C GLN A 23 -14.94 6.84 2.28
N ALA A 24 -15.78 6.67 1.25
CA ALA A 24 -16.69 5.55 1.13
C ALA A 24 -16.05 4.26 0.59
N GLN A 25 -14.89 4.32 -0.07
CA GLN A 25 -14.23 3.18 -0.70
C GLN A 25 -13.07 2.61 0.12
N LEU A 26 -12.36 3.42 0.91
CA LEU A 26 -11.09 3.07 1.53
C LEU A 26 -11.22 2.86 3.04
N SER A 27 -10.30 2.13 3.61
CA SER A 27 -10.35 1.68 5.01
C SER A 27 -9.89 2.72 6.03
N ASN A 28 -9.09 3.73 5.62
CA ASN A 28 -8.61 4.77 6.51
C ASN A 28 -9.44 6.06 6.35
N ASP A 29 -9.27 7.00 7.26
CA ASP A 29 -10.01 8.25 7.31
C ASP A 29 -9.33 9.32 6.44
N ILE A 30 -9.86 9.51 5.23
CA ILE A 30 -9.31 10.45 4.24
C ILE A 30 -9.36 11.89 4.74
N SER A 31 -10.33 12.25 5.59
CA SER A 31 -10.43 13.61 6.15
C SER A 31 -9.26 13.99 7.06
N LYS A 32 -8.50 12.98 7.54
CA LYS A 32 -7.31 13.17 8.38
C LYS A 32 -6.01 13.23 7.59
N LEU A 33 -6.06 13.03 6.27
CA LEU A 33 -4.88 13.11 5.41
C LEU A 33 -4.44 14.58 5.26
N ASN A 34 -3.21 14.87 5.66
CA ASN A 34 -2.58 16.17 5.46
C ASN A 34 -1.82 16.24 4.11
N GLU A 35 -1.39 17.45 3.73
CA GLU A 35 -0.71 17.70 2.45
C GLU A 35 0.78 17.29 2.44
N GLU A 36 1.34 16.91 3.58
CA GLU A 36 2.78 16.64 3.73
C GLU A 36 3.10 15.15 3.91
N SER A 37 2.07 14.29 3.99
CA SER A 37 2.26 12.87 4.26
C SER A 37 1.50 11.96 3.30
N VAL A 38 1.98 10.75 3.21
CA VAL A 38 1.26 9.61 2.62
C VAL A 38 0.36 8.99 3.69
N GLN A 39 -0.88 8.67 3.32
CA GLN A 39 -1.76 7.85 4.15
C GLN A 39 -1.94 6.47 3.51
N ILE A 40 -1.66 5.42 4.27
CA ILE A 40 -1.89 4.04 3.82
C ILE A 40 -3.36 3.69 3.95
N ASN A 41 -3.92 3.12 2.89
CA ASN A 41 -5.32 2.70 2.83
C ASN A 41 -5.45 1.32 2.20
N ALA A 42 -6.24 0.46 2.81
CA ALA A 42 -6.66 -0.77 2.17
C ALA A 42 -7.94 -0.52 1.34
N TYR A 43 -7.91 -0.93 0.08
CA TYR A 43 -9.09 -1.06 -0.76
C TYR A 43 -9.55 -2.51 -0.71
N CYS A 44 -10.71 -2.75 -0.12
CA CYS A 44 -11.18 -4.09 0.17
C CYS A 44 -12.41 -4.46 -0.68
N GLN A 45 -12.57 -5.76 -0.93
CA GLN A 45 -13.85 -6.30 -1.35
C GLN A 45 -14.78 -6.50 -0.13
N HIS A 46 -16.06 -6.77 -0.39
CA HIS A 46 -17.10 -6.91 0.65
C HIS A 46 -16.80 -8.01 1.70
N GLN A 47 -15.98 -9.00 1.39
CA GLN A 47 -15.54 -10.04 2.33
C GLN A 47 -14.34 -9.60 3.18
N GLY A 48 -13.89 -8.35 3.09
CA GLY A 48 -12.77 -7.80 3.84
C GLY A 48 -11.39 -8.17 3.31
N LYS A 49 -11.32 -8.83 2.14
CA LYS A 49 -10.03 -9.12 1.48
C LYS A 49 -9.53 -7.90 0.74
N ILE A 50 -8.23 -7.63 0.86
CA ILE A 50 -7.57 -6.49 0.24
C ILE A 50 -7.40 -6.75 -1.25
N LEU A 51 -7.86 -5.80 -2.07
CA LEU A 51 -7.66 -5.74 -3.52
C LEU A 51 -6.37 -5.02 -3.85
N ALA A 52 -6.10 -3.90 -3.17
CA ALA A 52 -4.89 -3.11 -3.28
C ALA A 52 -4.60 -2.37 -1.97
N LEU A 53 -3.34 -2.03 -1.75
CA LEU A 53 -2.93 -1.05 -0.77
C LEU A 53 -2.54 0.24 -1.50
N PHE A 54 -3.21 1.32 -1.15
CA PHE A 54 -2.92 2.63 -1.69
C PHE A 54 -2.06 3.45 -0.74
N TRP A 55 -1.10 4.13 -1.29
CA TRP A 55 -0.50 5.31 -0.73
C TRP A 55 -1.28 6.50 -1.26
N VAL A 56 -2.12 7.06 -0.41
CA VAL A 56 -2.99 8.19 -0.75
C VAL A 56 -2.26 9.48 -0.42
N ILE A 57 -2.28 10.41 -1.36
CA ILE A 57 -1.63 11.71 -1.27
C ILE A 57 -2.67 12.78 -1.59
N ARG A 58 -2.70 13.85 -0.81
CA ARG A 58 -3.50 15.03 -1.12
C ARG A 58 -2.67 15.99 -1.98
N ALA A 59 -3.16 16.38 -3.13
CA ALA A 59 -2.53 17.29 -4.07
C ALA A 59 -3.48 18.49 -4.35
N GLY A 60 -3.53 19.42 -3.40
CA GLY A 60 -4.52 20.50 -3.40
C GLY A 60 -5.94 19.94 -3.24
N ASP A 61 -6.82 20.21 -4.22
CA ASP A 61 -8.19 19.72 -4.24
C ASP A 61 -8.32 18.27 -4.77
N ASP A 62 -7.24 17.70 -5.30
CA ASP A 62 -7.21 16.37 -5.89
C ASP A 62 -6.55 15.34 -4.96
N PHE A 63 -6.78 14.06 -5.23
CA PHE A 63 -6.08 12.96 -4.57
C PHE A 63 -5.31 12.12 -5.59
N LEU A 64 -4.15 11.64 -5.17
CA LEU A 64 -3.31 10.73 -5.93
C LEU A 64 -3.21 9.40 -5.19
N LEU A 65 -3.46 8.30 -5.91
CA LEU A 65 -3.35 6.93 -5.40
C LEU A 65 -2.15 6.26 -6.05
N SER A 66 -1.11 5.99 -5.26
CA SER A 66 0.06 5.23 -5.69
C SER A 66 -0.05 3.79 -5.20
N PHE A 67 0.17 2.80 -6.10
CA PHE A 67 0.07 1.38 -5.81
C PHE A 67 0.84 0.56 -6.88
N PRO A 68 1.05 -0.76 -6.71
CA PRO A 68 1.75 -1.57 -7.69
C PRO A 68 1.15 -1.52 -9.09
N LEU A 69 2.02 -1.36 -10.09
CA LEU A 69 1.65 -1.16 -11.50
C LEU A 69 0.86 -2.33 -12.08
N ASP A 70 1.13 -3.55 -11.64
CA ASP A 70 0.46 -4.78 -12.10
C ASP A 70 -1.03 -4.86 -11.73
N LEU A 71 -1.51 -3.97 -10.86
CA LEU A 71 -2.92 -3.84 -10.49
C LEU A 71 -3.66 -2.70 -11.23
N LEU A 72 -2.97 -1.89 -12.04
CA LEU A 72 -3.52 -0.65 -12.60
C LEU A 72 -4.87 -0.85 -13.30
N ASP A 73 -4.93 -1.73 -14.29
CA ASP A 73 -6.12 -1.91 -15.11
C ASP A 73 -7.30 -2.43 -14.29
N SER A 74 -7.05 -3.41 -13.43
CA SER A 74 -8.09 -4.04 -12.60
C SER A 74 -8.66 -3.06 -11.56
N ILE A 75 -7.81 -2.30 -10.91
CA ILE A 75 -8.20 -1.33 -9.88
C ILE A 75 -8.89 -0.12 -10.49
N LYS A 76 -8.35 0.43 -11.59
CA LYS A 76 -8.97 1.55 -12.32
C LYS A 76 -10.37 1.18 -12.78
N ALA A 77 -10.53 0.04 -13.46
CA ALA A 77 -11.83 -0.43 -13.93
C ALA A 77 -12.82 -0.62 -12.77
N ARG A 78 -12.36 -1.19 -11.66
CA ARG A 78 -13.20 -1.40 -10.49
C ARG A 78 -13.64 -0.09 -9.82
N LEU A 79 -12.75 0.86 -9.61
CA LEU A 79 -13.11 2.17 -9.05
C LEU A 79 -14.10 2.90 -9.94
N GLN A 80 -13.91 2.86 -11.27
CA GLN A 80 -14.82 3.47 -12.24
C GLN A 80 -16.26 2.95 -12.15
N MET A 81 -16.48 1.69 -11.76
CA MET A 81 -17.84 1.15 -11.56
C MET A 81 -18.61 1.84 -10.44
N PHE A 82 -17.93 2.44 -9.47
CA PHE A 82 -18.55 3.12 -8.32
C PHE A 82 -18.70 4.63 -8.50
N VAL A 83 -18.14 5.22 -9.56
CA VAL A 83 -18.20 6.66 -9.86
C VAL A 83 -19.56 7.08 -10.49
N LEU A 84 -20.39 6.15 -10.95
CA LEU A 84 -21.58 6.38 -11.82
C LEU A 84 -22.54 7.51 -11.39
N MET A 85 -22.53 7.90 -10.10
CA MET A 85 -23.46 8.91 -9.54
C MET A 85 -22.72 10.03 -8.81
N SER A 86 -21.39 10.06 -8.86
CA SER A 86 -20.56 11.03 -8.14
C SER A 86 -19.83 11.96 -9.11
N ASP A 87 -19.65 13.21 -8.71
CA ASP A 87 -18.77 14.16 -9.42
C ASP A 87 -17.31 13.84 -9.13
N VAL A 88 -16.84 12.74 -9.72
CA VAL A 88 -15.47 12.23 -9.60
C VAL A 88 -14.94 11.80 -10.96
N THR A 89 -13.74 12.23 -11.29
CA THR A 89 -13.00 11.78 -12.48
C THR A 89 -11.76 11.03 -12.05
N ILE A 90 -11.56 9.82 -12.57
CA ILE A 90 -10.38 8.98 -12.32
C ILE A 90 -9.50 8.95 -13.56
N THR A 91 -8.33 9.54 -13.47
CA THR A 91 -7.36 9.63 -14.56
C THR A 91 -6.11 8.84 -14.21
N ASP A 92 -5.62 8.05 -15.15
CA ASP A 92 -4.31 7.44 -15.07
C ASP A 92 -3.25 8.48 -15.44
N VAL A 93 -2.40 8.81 -14.49
CA VAL A 93 -1.32 9.80 -14.63
C VAL A 93 0.06 9.17 -14.39
N THR A 94 0.16 7.85 -14.53
CA THR A 94 1.39 7.08 -14.29
C THR A 94 2.56 7.61 -15.12
N GLU A 95 2.32 7.90 -16.40
CA GLU A 95 3.35 8.41 -17.33
C GLU A 95 3.59 9.93 -17.20
N GLU A 96 2.72 10.66 -16.50
CA GLU A 96 2.87 12.10 -16.31
C GLU A 96 3.84 12.44 -15.16
N TYR A 97 4.00 11.51 -14.21
CA TYR A 97 4.81 11.69 -13.03
C TYR A 97 5.92 10.63 -12.92
N VAL A 98 7.05 11.07 -12.39
CA VAL A 98 8.10 10.18 -11.88
C VAL A 98 7.93 10.07 -10.37
N GLN A 99 7.71 8.85 -9.88
CA GLN A 99 7.61 8.55 -8.46
C GLN A 99 9.01 8.24 -7.92
N ILE A 100 9.45 9.01 -6.93
CA ILE A 100 10.78 8.90 -6.34
C ILE A 100 10.65 8.56 -4.87
N GLY A 101 11.19 7.41 -4.46
CA GLY A 101 11.37 7.05 -3.07
C GLY A 101 12.69 7.59 -2.52
N ALA A 102 12.65 8.16 -1.33
CA ALA A 102 13.86 8.58 -0.60
C ALA A 102 13.96 7.83 0.73
N ILE A 103 15.18 7.33 1.02
CA ILE A 103 15.51 6.58 2.25
C ILE A 103 16.54 7.41 3.03
N ASP A 104 16.20 7.79 4.28
CA ASP A 104 17.02 8.61 5.17
C ASP A 104 17.52 9.90 4.50
N GLU A 105 16.70 10.47 3.62
CA GLU A 105 17.03 11.66 2.85
C GLU A 105 15.82 12.59 2.74
N SER A 106 16.04 13.87 3.01
CA SER A 106 15.00 14.88 2.92
C SER A 106 14.98 15.51 1.54
N LEU A 107 13.95 15.22 0.77
CA LEU A 107 13.70 15.86 -0.51
C LEU A 107 12.68 16.99 -0.36
N LYS A 108 12.91 18.09 -1.05
CA LYS A 108 11.94 19.21 -1.09
C LYS A 108 10.66 18.73 -1.77
N ASN A 109 9.51 19.10 -1.22
CA ASN A 109 8.18 18.72 -1.72
C ASN A 109 7.94 17.19 -1.74
N SER A 110 8.54 16.45 -0.81
CA SER A 110 8.24 15.04 -0.60
C SER A 110 7.17 14.85 0.47
N TYR A 111 6.43 13.76 0.34
CA TYR A 111 5.41 13.31 1.27
C TYR A 111 6.00 12.29 2.23
N VAL A 112 5.89 12.51 3.51
CA VAL A 112 6.42 11.61 4.54
C VAL A 112 5.60 10.32 4.58
N ILE A 113 6.27 9.16 4.51
CA ILE A 113 5.68 7.85 4.73
C ILE A 113 5.89 7.42 6.19
N ASN A 114 7.13 7.51 6.67
CA ASN A 114 7.53 7.27 8.06
C ASN A 114 8.82 8.05 8.37
N GLU A 115 9.47 7.78 9.50
CA GLU A 115 10.70 8.47 9.93
C GLU A 115 11.90 8.28 8.99
N HIS A 116 11.90 7.24 8.14
CA HIS A 116 13.00 6.90 7.23
C HIS A 116 12.64 7.05 5.75
N LEU A 117 11.36 7.02 5.41
CA LEU A 117 10.90 6.91 4.03
C LEU A 117 10.01 8.09 3.66
N SER A 118 10.26 8.63 2.46
CA SER A 118 9.39 9.62 1.85
C SER A 118 9.18 9.35 0.36
N LEU A 119 8.11 9.89 -0.18
CA LEU A 119 7.74 9.82 -1.58
C LEU A 119 7.72 11.21 -2.19
N MET A 120 8.38 11.40 -3.31
CA MET A 120 8.30 12.61 -4.11
C MET A 120 7.65 12.30 -5.45
N LEU A 121 6.77 13.19 -5.90
CA LEU A 121 6.20 13.16 -7.24
C LEU A 121 6.75 14.33 -8.04
N THR A 122 7.33 14.04 -9.19
CA THR A 122 7.97 15.06 -10.02
C THR A 122 7.76 14.76 -11.50
N ASN A 123 8.19 15.65 -12.38
CA ASN A 123 8.16 15.43 -13.82
C ASN A 123 9.50 14.86 -14.33
N SER A 124 9.49 14.36 -15.58
CA SER A 124 10.68 13.75 -16.18
C SER A 124 11.88 14.69 -16.29
N LYS A 125 11.66 16.01 -16.42
CA LYS A 125 12.76 16.98 -16.51
C LYS A 125 13.47 17.15 -15.18
N GLU A 126 12.72 17.34 -14.12
CA GLU A 126 13.27 17.49 -12.76
C GLU A 126 13.88 16.20 -12.26
N SER A 127 13.31 15.05 -12.62
CA SER A 127 13.85 13.75 -12.24
C SER A 127 15.21 13.46 -12.83
N SER A 128 15.57 14.09 -13.96
CA SER A 128 16.88 13.94 -14.58
C SER A 128 18.06 14.53 -13.78
N GLU A 129 17.75 15.31 -12.74
CA GLU A 129 18.76 15.87 -11.82
C GLU A 129 19.20 14.86 -10.74
N PHE A 130 18.49 13.72 -10.61
CA PHE A 130 18.78 12.71 -9.59
C PHE A 130 19.59 11.54 -10.16
N GLU A 131 20.54 11.07 -9.35
CA GLU A 131 21.18 9.77 -9.53
C GLU A 131 20.40 8.72 -8.73
N PHE A 132 19.86 7.72 -9.44
CA PHE A 132 19.01 6.71 -8.82
C PHE A 132 19.81 5.49 -8.37
N ASN A 133 19.56 5.06 -7.15
CA ASN A 133 19.99 3.77 -6.64
C ASN A 133 19.05 2.64 -7.14
N SER A 134 19.47 1.39 -6.92
CA SER A 134 18.69 0.20 -7.28
C SER A 134 17.38 0.09 -6.48
N GLN A 135 16.33 -0.45 -7.11
CA GLN A 135 15.01 -0.68 -6.52
C GLN A 135 15.08 -1.57 -5.26
N GLU A 136 16.04 -2.49 -5.20
CA GLU A 136 16.19 -3.44 -4.08
C GLU A 136 16.43 -2.73 -2.73
N TYR A 137 17.07 -1.55 -2.74
CA TYR A 137 17.23 -0.74 -1.51
C TYR A 137 15.88 -0.28 -0.96
N TRP A 138 14.99 0.14 -1.86
CA TRP A 138 13.64 0.56 -1.49
C TRP A 138 12.81 -0.60 -0.98
N ASP A 139 12.80 -1.71 -1.72
CA ASP A 139 12.04 -2.90 -1.36
C ASP A 139 12.47 -3.44 0.00
N LYS A 140 13.80 -3.47 0.26
CA LYS A 140 14.35 -3.84 1.58
C LYS A 140 13.90 -2.87 2.67
N ALA A 141 13.97 -1.57 2.44
CA ALA A 141 13.56 -0.56 3.42
C ALA A 141 12.07 -0.64 3.73
N CYS A 142 11.21 -0.92 2.73
CA CYS A 142 9.79 -1.19 2.94
C CYS A 142 9.57 -2.43 3.81
N ILE A 143 10.31 -3.52 3.57
CA ILE A 143 10.25 -4.74 4.39
C ILE A 143 10.66 -4.45 5.84
N GLU A 144 11.77 -3.78 6.06
CA GLU A 144 12.27 -3.40 7.39
C GLU A 144 11.33 -2.43 8.13
N SER A 145 10.58 -1.63 7.37
CA SER A 145 9.55 -0.71 7.89
C SER A 145 8.17 -1.35 8.05
N PHE A 146 8.01 -2.64 7.80
CA PHE A 146 6.71 -3.33 7.83
C PHE A 146 5.66 -2.69 6.91
N LEU A 147 6.08 -2.20 5.75
CA LEU A 147 5.22 -1.64 4.71
C LEU A 147 4.95 -2.71 3.64
N PRO A 148 3.86 -3.46 3.75
CA PRO A 148 3.54 -4.49 2.77
C PRO A 148 3.04 -3.87 1.46
N GLU A 149 3.25 -4.57 0.36
CA GLU A 149 2.58 -4.32 -0.92
C GLU A 149 1.64 -5.47 -1.28
N ILE A 150 0.55 -5.14 -1.95
CA ILE A 150 -0.35 -6.11 -2.58
C ILE A 150 -0.15 -6.03 -4.08
N SER A 151 0.41 -7.07 -4.66
CA SER A 151 0.56 -7.25 -6.10
C SER A 151 -0.57 -8.11 -6.69
N PHE A 152 -0.58 -8.29 -7.99
CA PHE A 152 -1.51 -9.20 -8.65
C PHE A 152 -1.44 -10.63 -8.11
N ALA A 153 -0.26 -11.10 -7.68
CA ALA A 153 -0.08 -12.43 -7.10
C ALA A 153 -0.67 -12.58 -5.70
N SER A 154 -0.90 -11.48 -4.97
CA SER A 154 -1.34 -11.50 -3.56
C SER A 154 -2.70 -10.83 -3.32
N THR A 155 -3.30 -10.22 -4.36
CA THR A 155 -4.65 -9.63 -4.27
C THR A 155 -5.67 -10.65 -3.77
N GLU A 156 -6.67 -10.19 -3.04
CA GLU A 156 -7.75 -11.01 -2.44
C GLU A 156 -7.27 -12.11 -1.47
N THR A 157 -6.01 -12.08 -1.03
CA THR A 157 -5.46 -13.09 -0.12
C THR A 157 -5.59 -12.69 1.34
N TYR A 158 -5.24 -11.47 1.66
CA TYR A 158 -5.12 -10.98 3.03
C TYR A 158 -6.26 -10.05 3.44
N ILE A 159 -6.52 -9.99 4.75
CA ILE A 159 -7.35 -8.94 5.37
C ILE A 159 -6.43 -7.92 6.06
N PRO A 160 -6.86 -6.69 6.33
CA PRO A 160 -6.02 -5.64 6.90
C PRO A 160 -5.26 -6.04 8.17
N GLN A 161 -5.90 -6.77 9.08
CA GLN A 161 -5.26 -7.21 10.32
C GLN A 161 -4.11 -8.19 10.10
N MET A 162 -4.13 -8.98 9.04
CA MET A 162 -3.02 -9.91 8.71
C MET A 162 -1.76 -9.14 8.31
N LEU A 163 -1.92 -7.92 7.80
CA LEU A 163 -0.85 -7.02 7.40
C LEU A 163 -0.54 -5.94 8.45
N ASN A 164 -1.00 -6.10 9.69
CA ASN A 164 -0.83 -5.14 10.79
C ASN A 164 -1.42 -3.74 10.53
N LEU A 165 -2.29 -3.56 9.55
CA LEU A 165 -2.85 -2.25 9.19
C LEU A 165 -3.82 -1.68 10.23
N ASP A 166 -4.27 -2.50 11.17
CA ASP A 166 -5.10 -2.11 12.31
C ASP A 166 -4.29 -1.64 13.53
N ILE A 167 -2.97 -1.87 13.54
CA ILE A 167 -2.09 -1.43 14.60
C ILE A 167 -1.86 0.07 14.47
N ASN A 168 -2.13 0.83 15.54
CA ASN A 168 -2.04 2.30 15.56
C ASN A 168 -2.81 2.98 14.41
N GLU A 169 -3.84 2.33 13.89
CA GLU A 169 -4.66 2.82 12.77
C GLU A 169 -3.84 3.21 11.51
N VAL A 170 -2.72 2.54 11.26
CA VAL A 170 -1.82 2.87 10.14
C VAL A 170 -2.53 2.78 8.79
N GLY A 171 -3.40 1.78 8.59
CA GLY A 171 -4.11 1.57 7.32
C GLY A 171 -5.61 1.36 7.46
N VAL A 172 -6.15 1.32 8.69
CA VAL A 172 -7.58 1.17 8.97
C VAL A 172 -7.97 2.08 10.11
N ASN A 173 -8.99 2.92 9.90
CA ASN A 173 -9.60 3.71 10.96
C ASN A 173 -10.96 3.12 11.36
N PHE A 174 -11.13 2.76 12.63
CA PHE A 174 -12.35 2.12 13.11
C PHE A 174 -13.43 3.13 13.54
N SER A 175 -13.10 4.41 13.58
CA SER A 175 -14.02 5.50 13.97
C SER A 175 -14.62 6.21 12.75
N LYS A 176 -14.16 5.91 11.55
CA LYS A 176 -14.71 6.47 10.31
C LYS A 176 -16.04 5.82 9.90
N GLY A 177 -16.67 6.39 8.86
CA GLY A 177 -17.87 5.82 8.21
C GLY A 177 -17.62 4.49 7.49
N CYS A 178 -18.65 3.94 6.89
CA CYS A 178 -18.62 2.62 6.24
C CYS A 178 -17.73 2.58 5.01
N PHE A 179 -17.11 1.42 4.79
CA PHE A 179 -16.36 1.08 3.57
C PHE A 179 -16.56 -0.42 3.21
N PRO A 180 -16.30 -0.86 1.97
CA PRO A 180 -16.47 -2.25 1.57
C PRO A 180 -15.62 -3.20 2.44
N GLY A 181 -16.26 -4.25 2.99
CA GLY A 181 -15.59 -5.22 3.86
C GLY A 181 -15.44 -4.82 5.32
N GLN A 182 -15.89 -3.63 5.71
CA GLN A 182 -15.80 -3.14 7.10
C GLN A 182 -16.41 -4.12 8.12
N GLU A 183 -17.51 -4.78 7.80
CA GLU A 183 -18.17 -5.69 8.74
C GLU A 183 -17.22 -6.79 9.23
N VAL A 184 -16.49 -7.42 8.30
CA VAL A 184 -15.50 -8.49 8.61
C VAL A 184 -14.32 -7.90 9.38
N VAL A 185 -13.79 -6.76 8.93
CA VAL A 185 -12.65 -6.08 9.55
C VAL A 185 -12.97 -5.60 10.96
N ALA A 186 -14.09 -4.91 11.14
CA ALA A 186 -14.53 -4.42 12.46
C ALA A 186 -14.90 -5.57 13.41
N ARG A 187 -15.59 -6.61 12.92
CA ARG A 187 -15.94 -7.77 13.74
C ARG A 187 -14.68 -8.46 14.29
N LEU A 188 -13.64 -8.61 13.48
CA LEU A 188 -12.39 -9.20 13.96
C LEU A 188 -11.69 -8.29 14.98
N HIS A 189 -11.75 -6.97 14.81
CA HIS A 189 -11.18 -6.01 15.75
C HIS A 189 -11.86 -6.05 17.12
N TYR A 190 -13.20 -5.97 17.15
CA TYR A 190 -13.95 -5.87 18.41
C TYR A 190 -14.24 -7.20 19.08
N LEU A 191 -14.45 -8.27 18.32
CA LEU A 191 -14.95 -9.56 18.81
C LEU A 191 -13.99 -10.72 18.59
N GLY A 192 -12.85 -10.50 17.95
CA GLY A 192 -11.91 -11.54 17.59
C GLY A 192 -10.46 -11.22 17.95
N LYS A 193 -9.59 -12.14 17.54
CA LYS A 193 -8.13 -11.93 17.53
C LYS A 193 -7.58 -12.38 16.19
N ALA A 194 -6.80 -11.52 15.56
CA ALA A 194 -6.09 -11.89 14.33
C ALA A 194 -5.10 -13.01 14.64
N LYS A 195 -5.32 -14.18 14.03
CA LYS A 195 -4.46 -15.37 14.21
C LYS A 195 -3.16 -15.29 13.43
N ARG A 196 -3.10 -14.43 12.43
CA ARG A 196 -1.94 -14.18 11.58
C ARG A 196 -1.62 -12.69 11.64
N ARG A 197 -0.34 -12.38 11.65
CA ARG A 197 0.21 -11.04 11.68
C ARG A 197 1.40 -10.96 10.74
N LEU A 198 1.74 -9.76 10.32
CA LEU A 198 2.91 -9.49 9.51
C LEU A 198 4.17 -9.54 10.37
N PHE A 199 5.19 -10.22 9.86
CA PHE A 199 6.53 -10.29 10.46
C PHE A 199 7.58 -10.18 9.36
N ALA A 200 8.67 -9.48 9.67
CA ALA A 200 9.84 -9.46 8.80
C ALA A 200 10.81 -10.58 9.21
N PHE A 201 11.41 -11.24 8.22
CA PHE A 201 12.41 -12.27 8.44
C PHE A 201 13.43 -12.32 7.29
N LYS A 202 14.56 -13.00 7.53
CA LYS A 202 15.54 -13.30 6.50
C LYS A 202 15.51 -14.77 6.13
N SER A 203 15.80 -15.08 4.88
CA SER A 203 15.94 -16.44 4.35
C SER A 203 17.26 -16.58 3.61
N ASP A 204 17.89 -17.73 3.74
CA ASP A 204 19.09 -18.10 2.96
C ASP A 204 18.76 -18.58 1.54
N SER A 205 17.48 -18.79 1.25
CA SER A 205 16.97 -19.28 -0.03
C SER A 205 15.89 -18.38 -0.58
N PRO A 206 15.76 -18.26 -1.92
CA PRO A 206 14.71 -17.50 -2.54
C PRO A 206 13.33 -18.08 -2.19
N LEU A 207 12.38 -17.21 -1.90
CA LEU A 207 10.97 -17.53 -1.70
C LEU A 207 10.16 -16.76 -2.73
N SER A 208 8.97 -17.23 -3.03
CA SER A 208 8.02 -16.55 -3.90
C SER A 208 6.85 -15.99 -3.09
N ILE A 209 6.22 -14.91 -3.60
CA ILE A 209 5.00 -14.38 -3.00
C ILE A 209 3.94 -15.50 -2.98
N GLY A 210 3.35 -15.72 -1.81
CA GLY A 210 2.38 -16.79 -1.59
C GLY A 210 2.98 -18.11 -1.12
N ASP A 211 4.31 -18.28 -1.12
CA ASP A 211 4.95 -19.48 -0.57
C ASP A 211 4.53 -19.70 0.88
N ILE A 212 4.23 -20.96 1.18
CA ILE A 212 3.68 -21.37 2.47
C ILE A 212 4.81 -21.59 3.46
N LEU A 213 4.69 -20.96 4.61
CA LEU A 213 5.65 -21.08 5.70
C LEU A 213 5.13 -22.02 6.77
N HIS A 214 6.01 -22.86 7.32
CA HIS A 214 5.75 -23.76 8.42
C HIS A 214 6.68 -23.43 9.59
N CYS A 215 6.12 -23.31 10.80
CA CYS A 215 6.90 -23.17 12.01
C CYS A 215 7.13 -24.55 12.65
N ALA A 216 8.38 -24.91 12.91
CA ALA A 216 8.75 -26.19 13.51
C ALA A 216 8.14 -26.39 14.92
N GLU A 217 7.91 -25.27 15.63
CA GLU A 217 7.30 -25.28 16.97
C GLU A 217 5.77 -25.40 16.94
N SER A 218 5.16 -25.24 15.75
CA SER A 218 3.72 -25.35 15.61
C SER A 218 3.25 -26.80 15.78
N LYS A 219 2.35 -27.03 16.72
CA LYS A 219 1.69 -28.34 16.90
C LYS A 219 0.74 -28.70 15.75
N SER A 220 0.53 -27.80 14.80
CA SER A 220 -0.34 -27.97 13.65
C SER A 220 0.48 -28.30 12.40
N ALA A 221 0.08 -29.35 11.68
CA ALA A 221 0.62 -29.65 10.35
C ALA A 221 0.14 -28.64 9.27
N LYS A 222 -0.73 -27.69 9.63
CA LYS A 222 -1.23 -26.66 8.72
C LYS A 222 -0.20 -25.55 8.57
N ALA A 223 -0.22 -24.91 7.41
CA ALA A 223 0.54 -23.70 7.13
C ALA A 223 0.40 -22.66 8.25
N THR A 224 1.51 -22.12 8.73
CA THR A 224 1.55 -21.09 9.77
C THR A 224 1.51 -19.67 9.18
N GLY A 225 2.04 -19.49 7.99
CA GLY A 225 2.07 -18.20 7.29
C GLY A 225 2.24 -18.36 5.79
N SER A 226 2.36 -17.24 5.11
CA SER A 226 2.72 -17.14 3.70
C SER A 226 3.53 -15.88 3.45
N VAL A 227 4.41 -15.91 2.44
CA VAL A 227 5.23 -14.76 2.03
C VAL A 227 4.35 -13.71 1.36
N VAL A 228 4.43 -12.48 1.85
CA VAL A 228 3.70 -11.32 1.30
C VAL A 228 4.55 -10.59 0.27
N SER A 229 5.82 -10.34 0.61
CA SER A 229 6.81 -9.71 -0.26
C SER A 229 8.21 -10.25 0.02
N GLN A 230 9.09 -10.16 -0.96
CA GLN A 230 10.46 -10.60 -0.86
C GLN A 230 11.35 -9.75 -1.76
N VAL A 231 12.57 -9.47 -1.29
CA VAL A 231 13.65 -8.91 -2.10
C VAL A 231 14.96 -9.63 -1.79
N LYS A 232 15.74 -9.89 -2.84
CA LYS A 232 17.14 -10.30 -2.68
C LYS A 232 18.00 -9.05 -2.47
N PHE A 233 18.74 -9.01 -1.38
CA PHE A 233 19.67 -7.92 -1.11
C PHE A 233 21.00 -8.51 -0.61
N GLU A 234 22.10 -8.28 -1.36
CA GLU A 234 23.39 -8.92 -1.14
C GLU A 234 23.30 -10.45 -1.15
N ALA A 235 23.66 -11.11 -0.05
CA ALA A 235 23.62 -12.56 0.09
C ALA A 235 22.29 -13.10 0.65
N ASP A 236 21.45 -12.23 1.21
CA ASP A 236 20.25 -12.59 1.94
C ASP A 236 18.97 -12.29 1.14
N PHE A 237 17.88 -12.98 1.48
CA PHE A 237 16.51 -12.64 1.07
C PHE A 237 15.76 -12.05 2.25
N TYR A 238 15.28 -10.81 2.10
CA TYR A 238 14.42 -10.14 3.07
C TYR A 238 12.97 -10.39 2.69
N CYS A 239 12.14 -10.73 3.67
CA CYS A 239 10.77 -11.18 3.47
C CYS A 239 9.80 -10.55 4.49
N LEU A 240 8.57 -10.32 4.05
CA LEU A 240 7.39 -10.09 4.89
C LEU A 240 6.43 -11.26 4.79
#